data_720af996d9632a7dc48369e46372aeca
#
_entry.id   720af996d9632a7dc48369e46372aeca
#
_cell.length_a   1.000
_cell.length_b   1.000
_cell.length_c   1.000
_cell.angle_alpha   90.00
_cell.angle_beta   90.00
_cell.angle_gamma   90.00
#
_symmetry.space_group_name_H-M   'P 1'
#
loop_
_entity.id
_entity.type
_entity.pdbx_description
1 polymer ?
#
loop_
_entity_poly.entity_id
_entity_poly.type
_entity_poly.pdbx_seq_one_letter_code
_entity_poly.pdbx_strand_id
1 'polypeptide(L)'
;MRVRVLFFGRLKDIVGKAEEQAELSDGARVEDLFERYGRTFPELAKFRHSVVASVNQEFAEWRVQLASGDEVAFLPPVSGGATPSGPVIEEDIFALVRTTIETTEIVAKLKAAQDGAVVMFEGIVRNHSAGRSTLHLEYEAYESMALAQMRQIGTEMREKFSIRRFAMVHRLGRLEIGETAVLIVVCSAHRAAAFDACRYGIDTLKRNVPIWKKEFFRDGAAWADGEIPST
;
A
#
# COMPACT_ATOMS: atom_id res chain seq x y z
N MET A 1 18.87 6.05 23.09
CA MET A 1 18.76 6.33 21.64
C MET A 1 17.41 6.93 21.31
N ARG A 2 17.26 7.63 20.16
CA ARG A 2 16.02 8.28 19.73
C ARG A 2 15.61 7.75 18.36
N VAL A 3 14.34 7.39 18.18
CA VAL A 3 13.75 6.88 16.93
C VAL A 3 12.49 7.68 16.57
N ARG A 4 12.17 7.78 15.28
CA ARG A 4 10.92 8.34 14.77
C ARG A 4 9.90 7.23 14.64
N VAL A 5 8.71 7.40 15.21
CA VAL A 5 7.64 6.39 15.19
C VAL A 5 6.47 6.90 14.39
N LEU A 6 5.98 6.10 13.47
CA LEU A 6 4.87 6.41 12.59
C LEU A 6 3.68 5.46 12.85
N PHE A 7 2.48 6.01 12.85
CA PHE A 7 1.22 5.28 12.99
C PHE A 7 0.31 5.58 11.82
N PHE A 8 -0.29 4.53 11.25
CA PHE A 8 -1.17 4.65 10.09
C PHE A 8 -2.56 4.08 10.37
N GLY A 9 -3.55 4.52 9.57
CA GLY A 9 -4.89 4.02 9.60
C GLY A 9 -5.48 4.02 11.02
N ARG A 10 -6.09 2.91 11.41
CA ARG A 10 -6.70 2.75 12.74
C ARG A 10 -5.73 2.93 13.91
N LEU A 11 -4.45 2.60 13.74
CA LEU A 11 -3.46 2.77 14.82
C LEU A 11 -3.21 4.25 15.11
N LYS A 12 -3.20 5.11 14.08
CA LYS A 12 -3.13 6.57 14.22
C LYS A 12 -4.31 7.10 15.01
N ASP A 13 -5.53 6.62 14.73
CA ASP A 13 -6.73 7.04 15.46
C ASP A 13 -6.67 6.64 16.95
N ILE A 14 -6.14 5.44 17.26
CA ILE A 14 -5.96 4.95 18.64
C ILE A 14 -4.93 5.77 19.41
N VAL A 15 -3.78 6.04 18.80
CA VAL A 15 -2.66 6.77 19.43
C VAL A 15 -2.93 8.29 19.45
N GLY A 16 -3.80 8.77 18.57
CA GLY A 16 -4.13 10.20 18.42
C GLY A 16 -3.04 11.02 17.72
N LYS A 17 -2.03 10.36 17.13
CA LYS A 17 -0.89 10.98 16.42
C LYS A 17 -0.51 10.16 15.21
N ALA A 18 -0.09 10.83 14.13
CA ALA A 18 0.49 10.15 12.96
C ALA A 18 1.97 9.81 13.18
N GLU A 19 2.70 10.65 13.94
CA GLU A 19 4.11 10.46 14.24
C GLU A 19 4.51 11.05 15.59
N GLU A 20 5.60 10.52 16.15
CA GLU A 20 6.31 11.15 17.25
C GLU A 20 7.76 10.66 17.37
N GLN A 21 8.57 11.37 18.16
CA GLN A 21 9.91 10.93 18.55
C GLN A 21 9.82 10.12 19.84
N ALA A 22 10.39 8.92 19.85
CA ALA A 22 10.48 8.08 21.03
C ALA A 22 11.92 7.93 21.51
N GLU A 23 12.14 8.08 22.82
CA GLU A 23 13.42 7.77 23.46
C GLU A 23 13.38 6.33 23.98
N LEU A 24 14.39 5.54 23.63
CA LEU A 24 14.54 4.14 24.00
C LEU A 24 15.91 3.89 24.63
N SER A 25 16.01 2.82 25.41
CA SER A 25 17.29 2.28 25.87
C SER A 25 18.09 1.74 24.67
N ASP A 26 19.41 1.78 24.76
CA ASP A 26 20.25 1.17 23.75
C ASP A 26 20.01 -0.35 23.72
N GLY A 27 19.92 -0.90 22.50
CA GLY A 27 19.62 -2.30 22.29
C GLY A 27 18.12 -2.66 22.27
N ALA A 28 17.22 -1.69 22.43
CA ALA A 28 15.78 -1.93 22.32
C ALA A 28 15.41 -2.44 20.93
N ARG A 29 14.36 -3.26 20.88
CA ARG A 29 13.84 -3.90 19.67
C ARG A 29 12.51 -3.28 19.25
N VAL A 30 12.06 -3.61 18.06
CA VAL A 30 10.74 -3.22 17.55
C VAL A 30 9.62 -3.62 18.51
N GLU A 31 9.69 -4.84 19.06
CA GLU A 31 8.71 -5.34 20.05
C GLU A 31 8.66 -4.50 21.33
N ASP A 32 9.81 -4.09 21.87
CA ASP A 32 9.88 -3.27 23.08
C ASP A 32 9.19 -1.91 22.87
N LEU A 33 9.38 -1.32 21.67
CA LEU A 33 8.74 -0.07 21.28
C LEU A 33 7.22 -0.24 21.17
N PHE A 34 6.74 -1.29 20.52
CA PHE A 34 5.30 -1.56 20.40
C PHE A 34 4.64 -1.81 21.75
N GLU A 35 5.28 -2.61 22.64
CA GLU A 35 4.79 -2.89 23.98
C GLU A 35 4.70 -1.61 24.83
N ARG A 36 5.67 -0.71 24.71
CA ARG A 36 5.60 0.60 25.40
C ARG A 36 4.34 1.36 25.00
N TYR A 37 4.01 1.41 23.69
CA TYR A 37 2.76 2.03 23.23
C TYR A 37 1.53 1.24 23.67
N GLY A 38 1.58 -0.08 23.67
CA GLY A 38 0.50 -0.94 24.14
C GLY A 38 0.16 -0.73 25.63
N ARG A 39 1.17 -0.41 26.46
CA ARG A 39 0.92 -0.04 27.88
C ARG A 39 0.23 1.30 28.03
N THR A 40 0.54 2.27 27.16
CA THR A 40 -0.07 3.61 27.18
C THR A 40 -1.46 3.60 26.52
N PHE A 41 -1.62 2.80 25.47
CA PHE A 41 -2.85 2.68 24.68
C PHE A 41 -3.29 1.21 24.64
N PRO A 42 -4.08 0.71 25.61
CA PRO A 42 -4.47 -0.71 25.69
C PRO A 42 -5.19 -1.24 24.45
N GLU A 43 -5.91 -0.36 23.73
CA GLU A 43 -6.53 -0.73 22.44
C GLU A 43 -5.50 -1.08 21.36
N LEU A 44 -4.33 -0.44 21.37
CA LEU A 44 -3.24 -0.77 20.44
C LEU A 44 -2.71 -2.19 20.66
N ALA A 45 -2.61 -2.62 21.92
CA ALA A 45 -2.10 -3.95 22.26
C ALA A 45 -2.94 -5.09 21.62
N LYS A 46 -4.24 -4.86 21.39
CA LYS A 46 -5.13 -5.84 20.74
C LYS A 46 -4.71 -6.15 19.29
N PHE A 47 -3.99 -5.25 18.66
CA PHE A 47 -3.52 -5.40 17.27
C PHE A 47 -2.17 -6.11 17.15
N ARG A 48 -1.54 -6.54 18.26
CA ARG A 48 -0.19 -7.15 18.27
C ARG A 48 0.01 -8.27 17.24
N HIS A 49 -1.02 -9.07 16.99
CA HIS A 49 -0.97 -10.19 16.06
C HIS A 49 -1.33 -9.83 14.62
N SER A 50 -1.83 -8.64 14.37
CA SER A 50 -2.27 -8.18 13.05
C SER A 50 -1.49 -6.99 12.53
N VAL A 51 -0.67 -6.35 13.38
CA VAL A 51 0.20 -5.24 12.99
C VAL A 51 1.50 -5.77 12.41
N VAL A 52 1.91 -5.18 11.31
CA VAL A 52 3.23 -5.37 10.71
C VAL A 52 4.10 -4.16 11.06
N ALA A 53 5.37 -4.40 11.39
CA ALA A 53 6.33 -3.32 11.61
C ALA A 53 7.17 -3.07 10.36
N SER A 54 7.61 -1.84 10.18
CA SER A 54 8.69 -1.52 9.26
C SER A 54 9.77 -0.69 9.97
N VAL A 55 11.02 -0.86 9.53
CA VAL A 55 12.16 -0.06 9.96
C VAL A 55 12.80 0.51 8.70
N ASN A 56 12.95 1.84 8.64
CA ASN A 56 13.54 2.54 7.50
C ASN A 56 12.87 2.18 6.15
N GLN A 57 11.52 2.05 6.15
CA GLN A 57 10.68 1.74 4.97
C GLN A 57 10.81 0.29 4.45
N GLU A 58 11.46 -0.60 5.22
CA GLU A 58 11.48 -2.03 4.95
C GLU A 58 10.69 -2.78 6.02
N PHE A 59 9.97 -3.85 5.62
CA PHE A 59 9.29 -4.70 6.60
C PHE A 59 10.29 -5.31 7.57
N ALA A 60 9.95 -5.29 8.85
CA ALA A 60 10.84 -5.73 9.91
C ALA A 60 10.18 -6.73 10.85
N GLU A 61 10.94 -7.74 11.25
CA GLU A 61 10.53 -8.65 12.30
C GLU A 61 10.54 -7.95 13.67
N TRP A 62 9.70 -8.43 14.59
CA TRP A 62 9.57 -7.88 15.93
C TRP A 62 10.87 -7.87 16.75
N ARG A 63 11.78 -8.80 16.46
CA ARG A 63 13.06 -8.96 17.15
C ARG A 63 14.20 -8.10 16.60
N VAL A 64 13.96 -7.34 15.54
CA VAL A 64 14.95 -6.44 14.96
C VAL A 64 15.35 -5.40 16.00
N GLN A 65 16.66 -5.26 16.21
CA GLN A 65 17.24 -4.26 17.10
C GLN A 65 17.23 -2.90 16.42
N LEU A 66 16.80 -1.88 17.15
CA LEU A 66 16.73 -0.51 16.67
C LEU A 66 18.04 0.24 16.91
N ALA A 67 18.34 1.17 16.01
CA ALA A 67 19.43 2.13 16.10
C ALA A 67 18.92 3.56 16.28
N SER A 68 19.80 4.45 16.75
CA SER A 68 19.46 5.87 16.87
C SER A 68 19.25 6.48 15.48
N GLY A 69 18.12 7.16 15.31
CA GLY A 69 17.73 7.77 14.04
C GLY A 69 16.82 6.90 13.17
N ASP A 70 16.56 5.66 13.56
CA ASP A 70 15.63 4.81 12.80
C ASP A 70 14.23 5.40 12.74
N GLU A 71 13.58 5.20 11.58
CA GLU A 71 12.16 5.41 11.36
C GLU A 71 11.44 4.07 11.52
N VAL A 72 10.58 3.96 12.53
CA VAL A 72 9.81 2.75 12.82
C VAL A 72 8.34 3.03 12.51
N ALA A 73 7.72 2.26 11.64
CA ALA A 73 6.30 2.39 11.36
C ALA A 73 5.53 1.15 11.84
N PHE A 74 4.39 1.40 12.50
CA PHE A 74 3.41 0.35 12.82
C PHE A 74 2.25 0.44 11.84
N LEU A 75 2.10 -0.62 11.05
CA LEU A 75 1.18 -0.72 9.94
C LEU A 75 0.04 -1.63 10.35
N PRO A 76 -1.23 -1.14 10.39
CA PRO A 76 -2.37 -2.04 10.56
C PRO A 76 -2.39 -3.02 9.38
N PRO A 77 -3.17 -4.12 9.48
CA PRO A 77 -3.19 -5.14 8.45
C PRO A 77 -3.27 -4.54 7.05
N VAL A 78 -2.20 -4.74 6.31
CA VAL A 78 -2.11 -4.57 4.86
C VAL A 78 -1.71 -5.91 4.32
N SER A 79 -2.09 -6.20 3.15
CA SER A 79 -1.90 -7.50 2.58
C SER A 79 -0.51 -7.66 1.96
N GLY A 80 0.39 -8.42 2.60
CA GLY A 80 1.57 -9.08 2.01
C GLY A 80 2.94 -8.41 2.18
N GLY A 81 3.97 -9.21 2.27
CA GLY A 81 5.36 -8.78 2.32
C GLY A 81 6.22 -9.51 1.29
N ALA A 82 7.26 -8.85 0.80
CA ALA A 82 8.50 -9.41 0.27
C ALA A 82 9.51 -8.30 -0.08
N THR A 83 10.78 -8.60 0.08
CA THR A 83 11.94 -7.71 -0.06
C THR A 83 12.35 -7.48 -1.52
N PRO A 84 12.90 -6.32 -1.89
CA PRO A 84 13.22 -5.97 -3.27
C PRO A 84 14.69 -5.92 -3.61
N SER A 85 15.00 -6.16 -4.89
CA SER A 85 16.14 -5.53 -5.60
C SER A 85 16.03 -5.79 -7.12
N GLY A 86 16.02 -4.74 -7.92
CA GLY A 86 16.08 -4.80 -9.39
C GLY A 86 16.17 -3.41 -10.03
N PRO A 87 16.73 -3.28 -11.25
CA PRO A 87 16.94 -1.98 -11.89
C PRO A 87 15.63 -1.31 -12.32
N VAL A 88 15.51 -0.03 -12.07
CA VAL A 88 14.41 0.81 -12.53
C VAL A 88 14.58 1.09 -14.03
N ILE A 89 13.62 0.67 -14.84
CA ILE A 89 13.55 1.02 -16.26
C ILE A 89 12.66 2.26 -16.38
N GLU A 90 13.18 3.36 -16.96
CA GLU A 90 12.54 4.70 -17.05
C GLU A 90 11.20 4.74 -17.81
N GLU A 91 10.68 3.61 -18.27
CA GLU A 91 9.50 3.55 -19.15
C GLU A 91 8.19 3.18 -18.46
N ASP A 92 8.22 2.65 -17.23
CA ASP A 92 7.03 2.28 -16.49
C ASP A 92 6.52 3.44 -15.62
N ILE A 93 5.22 3.47 -15.36
CA ILE A 93 4.59 4.54 -14.58
C ILE A 93 4.18 4.01 -13.21
N PHE A 94 4.77 4.55 -12.15
CA PHE A 94 4.36 4.31 -10.77
C PHE A 94 4.01 5.64 -10.12
N ALA A 95 2.77 5.80 -9.66
CA ALA A 95 2.35 7.05 -9.07
C ALA A 95 1.31 6.89 -7.96
N LEU A 96 1.44 7.73 -6.94
CA LEU A 96 0.39 8.05 -5.98
C LEU A 96 -0.08 9.47 -6.30
N VAL A 97 -1.38 9.64 -6.56
CA VAL A 97 -1.95 10.91 -6.98
C VAL A 97 -3.09 11.33 -6.07
N ARG A 98 -3.40 12.64 -6.01
CA ARG A 98 -4.57 13.17 -5.28
C ARG A 98 -5.61 13.79 -6.21
N THR A 99 -5.32 13.79 -7.50
CA THR A 99 -6.22 14.22 -8.57
C THR A 99 -6.83 13.00 -9.26
N THR A 100 -7.82 13.22 -10.11
CA THR A 100 -8.42 12.18 -10.95
C THR A 100 -7.36 11.45 -11.77
N ILE A 101 -7.50 10.14 -11.89
CA ILE A 101 -6.62 9.32 -12.73
C ILE A 101 -7.12 9.41 -14.17
N GLU A 102 -6.34 10.06 -15.03
CA GLU A 102 -6.66 10.23 -16.45
C GLU A 102 -6.27 8.96 -17.23
N THR A 103 -7.12 7.94 -17.14
CA THR A 103 -6.89 6.59 -17.67
C THR A 103 -6.50 6.60 -19.14
N THR A 104 -7.23 7.38 -19.96
CA THR A 104 -6.98 7.46 -21.42
C THR A 104 -5.60 8.01 -21.73
N GLU A 105 -5.12 9.01 -21.00
CA GLU A 105 -3.79 9.59 -21.19
C GLU A 105 -2.68 8.62 -20.81
N ILE A 106 -2.86 7.90 -19.70
CA ILE A 106 -1.89 6.90 -19.24
C ILE A 106 -1.77 5.77 -20.25
N VAL A 107 -2.90 5.25 -20.73
CA VAL A 107 -2.92 4.21 -21.78
C VAL A 107 -2.26 4.71 -23.06
N ALA A 108 -2.52 5.94 -23.50
CA ALA A 108 -1.90 6.50 -24.70
C ALA A 108 -0.38 6.63 -24.58
N LYS A 109 0.15 6.98 -23.40
CA LYS A 109 1.60 7.07 -23.14
C LYS A 109 2.32 5.71 -23.16
N LEU A 110 1.60 4.64 -22.84
CA LEU A 110 2.19 3.29 -22.77
C LEU A 110 2.19 2.53 -24.09
N LYS A 111 1.16 2.72 -24.92
CA LYS A 111 0.98 1.98 -26.17
C LYS A 111 2.12 2.21 -27.16
N ALA A 112 2.53 1.16 -27.86
CA ALA A 112 3.48 1.22 -28.96
C ALA A 112 3.11 0.25 -30.09
N ALA A 113 3.76 0.39 -31.25
CA ALA A 113 3.44 -0.39 -32.45
C ALA A 113 3.68 -1.91 -32.29
N GLN A 114 4.55 -2.31 -31.36
CA GLN A 114 4.85 -3.72 -31.08
C GLN A 114 3.85 -4.38 -30.11
N ASP A 115 2.88 -3.63 -29.55
CA ASP A 115 1.90 -4.18 -28.65
C ASP A 115 0.75 -4.83 -29.42
N GLY A 116 0.51 -6.11 -29.16
CA GLY A 116 -0.66 -6.83 -29.65
C GLY A 116 -1.82 -6.84 -28.64
N ALA A 117 -1.57 -6.44 -27.40
CA ALA A 117 -2.58 -6.37 -26.34
C ALA A 117 -2.28 -5.27 -25.32
N VAL A 118 -3.35 -4.59 -24.89
CA VAL A 118 -3.36 -3.73 -23.71
C VAL A 118 -4.47 -4.23 -22.80
N VAL A 119 -4.12 -4.59 -21.57
CA VAL A 119 -5.08 -4.95 -20.52
C VAL A 119 -5.06 -3.90 -19.44
N MET A 120 -6.23 -3.51 -19.00
CA MET A 120 -6.43 -2.50 -17.97
C MET A 120 -7.33 -3.06 -16.88
N PHE A 121 -6.91 -2.87 -15.64
CA PHE A 121 -7.75 -3.02 -14.45
C PHE A 121 -7.98 -1.63 -13.86
N GLU A 122 -9.23 -1.30 -13.68
CA GLU A 122 -9.67 -0.08 -13.04
C GLU A 122 -10.51 -0.41 -11.81
N GLY A 123 -10.01 -0.06 -10.63
CA GLY A 123 -10.74 -0.21 -9.37
C GLY A 123 -11.54 1.03 -9.06
N ILE A 124 -12.87 0.91 -9.04
CA ILE A 124 -13.82 2.04 -8.93
C ILE A 124 -14.49 2.03 -7.56
N VAL A 125 -14.78 3.21 -7.04
CA VAL A 125 -15.54 3.39 -5.79
C VAL A 125 -17.00 3.00 -6.00
N ARG A 126 -17.45 1.99 -5.25
CA ARG A 126 -18.82 1.49 -5.30
C ARG A 126 -19.73 2.22 -4.30
N ASN A 127 -21.02 2.26 -4.58
CA ASN A 127 -22.03 2.88 -3.71
C ASN A 127 -22.46 1.99 -2.52
N HIS A 128 -21.87 0.82 -2.35
CA HIS A 128 -22.16 -0.11 -1.25
C HIS A 128 -20.95 -0.96 -0.87
N SER A 129 -20.86 -1.29 0.41
CA SER A 129 -19.86 -2.19 0.98
C SER A 129 -20.47 -2.92 2.18
N ALA A 130 -20.27 -4.26 2.27
CA ALA A 130 -20.78 -5.10 3.37
C ALA A 130 -22.27 -4.84 3.72
N GLY A 131 -23.12 -4.67 2.70
CA GLY A 131 -24.56 -4.44 2.86
C GLY A 131 -24.95 -3.01 3.30
N ARG A 132 -23.98 -2.08 3.41
CA ARG A 132 -24.20 -0.68 3.79
C ARG A 132 -24.03 0.25 2.59
N SER A 133 -24.78 1.35 2.56
CA SER A 133 -24.63 2.39 1.53
C SER A 133 -23.40 3.24 1.82
N THR A 134 -22.43 3.21 0.92
CA THR A 134 -21.22 4.02 0.96
C THR A 134 -21.53 5.43 0.44
N LEU A 135 -21.04 6.45 1.12
CA LEU A 135 -21.12 7.85 0.70
C LEU A 135 -19.89 8.25 -0.12
N HIS A 136 -18.70 7.97 0.39
CA HIS A 136 -17.41 8.17 -0.25
C HIS A 136 -16.36 7.29 0.43
N LEU A 137 -15.17 7.22 -0.14
CA LEU A 137 -14.00 6.58 0.43
C LEU A 137 -12.90 7.61 0.69
N GLU A 138 -12.03 7.31 1.65
CA GLU A 138 -10.75 8.01 1.81
C GLU A 138 -9.63 6.99 1.84
N TYR A 139 -8.57 7.26 1.07
CA TYR A 139 -7.37 6.43 1.04
C TYR A 139 -6.20 7.16 1.66
N GLU A 140 -5.51 6.49 2.57
CA GLU A 140 -4.23 6.92 3.14
C GLU A 140 -3.13 5.93 2.75
N ALA A 141 -1.88 6.39 2.63
CA ALA A 141 -0.74 5.55 2.34
C ALA A 141 0.49 5.97 3.13
N TYR A 142 1.37 5.02 3.40
CA TYR A 142 2.77 5.31 3.68
C TYR A 142 3.50 5.49 2.35
N GLU A 143 3.45 6.73 1.81
CA GLU A 143 3.70 7.00 0.39
C GLU A 143 5.07 6.54 -0.10
N SER A 144 6.14 6.78 0.68
CA SER A 144 7.50 6.35 0.29
C SER A 144 7.62 4.85 0.17
N MET A 145 7.11 4.11 1.16
CA MET A 145 7.10 2.65 1.14
C MET A 145 6.13 2.11 0.08
N ALA A 146 4.97 2.73 -0.10
CA ALA A 146 4.00 2.33 -1.11
C ALA A 146 4.60 2.42 -2.52
N LEU A 147 5.29 3.50 -2.86
CA LEU A 147 5.97 3.64 -4.15
C LEU A 147 7.11 2.63 -4.32
N ALA A 148 7.88 2.34 -3.26
CA ALA A 148 8.93 1.32 -3.30
C ALA A 148 8.34 -0.07 -3.58
N GLN A 149 7.25 -0.44 -2.87
CA GLN A 149 6.55 -1.71 -3.08
C GLN A 149 5.92 -1.82 -4.48
N MET A 150 5.33 -0.73 -5.01
CA MET A 150 4.80 -0.73 -6.38
C MET A 150 5.89 -0.98 -7.42
N ARG A 151 7.08 -0.40 -7.26
CA ARG A 151 8.24 -0.66 -8.14
C ARG A 151 8.71 -2.11 -8.04
N GLN A 152 8.71 -2.66 -6.82
CA GLN A 152 9.05 -4.06 -6.59
C GLN A 152 8.09 -5.00 -7.34
N ILE A 153 6.78 -4.77 -7.20
CA ILE A 153 5.76 -5.53 -7.95
C ILE A 153 6.02 -5.45 -9.46
N GLY A 154 6.41 -4.26 -9.94
CA GLY A 154 6.79 -4.07 -11.34
C GLY A 154 7.97 -4.93 -11.78
N THR A 155 9.01 -5.04 -10.95
CA THR A 155 10.14 -5.93 -11.20
C THR A 155 9.69 -7.38 -11.29
N GLU A 156 8.90 -7.85 -10.32
CA GLU A 156 8.35 -9.21 -10.31
C GLU A 156 7.45 -9.50 -11.52
N MET A 157 6.65 -8.52 -11.96
CA MET A 157 5.84 -8.65 -13.16
C MET A 157 6.71 -8.87 -14.41
N ARG A 158 7.85 -8.17 -14.54
CA ARG A 158 8.78 -8.36 -15.66
C ARG A 158 9.50 -9.69 -15.61
N GLU A 159 9.86 -10.17 -14.44
CA GLU A 159 10.51 -11.47 -14.27
C GLU A 159 9.58 -12.65 -14.60
N LYS A 160 8.29 -12.52 -14.25
CA LYS A 160 7.32 -13.60 -14.40
C LYS A 160 6.59 -13.62 -15.74
N PHE A 161 6.47 -12.45 -16.39
CA PHE A 161 5.62 -12.30 -17.59
C PHE A 161 6.35 -11.56 -18.71
N SER A 162 6.14 -12.00 -19.94
CA SER A 162 6.66 -11.31 -21.14
C SER A 162 5.83 -10.06 -21.46
N ILE A 163 6.03 -9.00 -20.67
CA ILE A 163 5.36 -7.71 -20.84
C ILE A 163 6.34 -6.64 -21.28
N ARG A 164 5.86 -5.61 -22.00
CA ARG A 164 6.71 -4.53 -22.51
C ARG A 164 6.71 -3.33 -21.57
N ARG A 165 5.54 -2.75 -21.31
CA ARG A 165 5.36 -1.58 -20.43
C ARG A 165 4.11 -1.71 -19.60
N PHE A 166 4.09 -1.05 -18.48
CA PHE A 166 2.90 -1.01 -17.62
C PHE A 166 2.83 0.27 -16.81
N ALA A 167 1.65 0.56 -16.27
CA ALA A 167 1.42 1.57 -15.27
C ALA A 167 0.77 0.96 -14.04
N MET A 168 1.10 1.51 -12.89
CA MET A 168 0.48 1.23 -11.61
C MET A 168 0.27 2.56 -10.90
N VAL A 169 -0.97 3.02 -10.82
CA VAL A 169 -1.34 4.33 -10.27
C VAL A 169 -2.42 4.15 -9.21
N HIS A 170 -2.24 4.74 -8.05
CA HIS A 170 -3.26 4.74 -6.99
C HIS A 170 -3.59 6.17 -6.56
N ARG A 171 -4.89 6.47 -6.37
CA ARG A 171 -5.36 7.75 -5.89
C ARG A 171 -5.52 7.73 -4.38
N LEU A 172 -5.07 8.79 -3.71
CA LEU A 172 -5.15 9.02 -2.28
C LEU A 172 -6.10 10.16 -1.95
N GLY A 173 -6.51 10.24 -0.67
CA GLY A 173 -7.48 11.20 -0.18
C GLY A 173 -8.91 10.78 -0.45
N ARG A 174 -9.81 11.75 -0.55
CA ARG A 174 -11.24 11.52 -0.74
C ARG A 174 -11.58 11.20 -2.19
N LEU A 175 -12.39 10.16 -2.38
CA LEU A 175 -12.93 9.72 -3.65
C LEU A 175 -14.46 9.57 -3.56
N GLU A 176 -15.14 10.09 -4.56
CA GLU A 176 -16.59 9.96 -4.70
C GLU A 176 -16.96 8.63 -5.40
N ILE A 177 -18.24 8.25 -5.31
CA ILE A 177 -18.78 7.07 -5.98
C ILE A 177 -18.57 7.19 -7.50
N GLY A 178 -18.06 6.12 -8.12
CA GLY A 178 -17.75 6.07 -9.54
C GLY A 178 -16.34 6.54 -9.89
N GLU A 179 -15.61 7.16 -8.98
CA GLU A 179 -14.23 7.59 -9.25
C GLU A 179 -13.24 6.42 -9.19
N THR A 180 -12.19 6.52 -9.99
CA THR A 180 -11.11 5.52 -10.06
C THR A 180 -10.16 5.68 -8.88
N ALA A 181 -10.02 4.62 -8.09
CA ALA A 181 -9.11 4.56 -6.96
C ALA A 181 -7.73 3.99 -7.35
N VAL A 182 -7.71 2.99 -8.20
CA VAL A 182 -6.49 2.33 -8.66
C VAL A 182 -6.58 1.96 -10.13
N LEU A 183 -5.48 2.15 -10.85
CA LEU A 183 -5.33 1.80 -12.25
C LEU A 183 -4.08 0.95 -12.43
N ILE A 184 -4.24 -0.21 -13.10
CA ILE A 184 -3.13 -1.00 -13.61
C ILE A 184 -3.33 -1.16 -15.12
N VAL A 185 -2.32 -0.81 -15.90
CA VAL A 185 -2.30 -0.98 -17.36
C VAL A 185 -1.10 -1.81 -17.72
N VAL A 186 -1.28 -2.82 -18.56
CA VAL A 186 -0.19 -3.68 -19.05
C VAL A 186 -0.23 -3.76 -20.58
N CYS A 187 0.89 -3.43 -21.21
CA CYS A 187 1.12 -3.55 -22.65
C CYS A 187 2.03 -4.74 -22.93
N SER A 188 1.63 -5.59 -23.86
CA SER A 188 2.39 -6.81 -24.25
C SER A 188 2.10 -7.19 -25.68
N ALA A 189 3.03 -7.92 -26.33
CA ALA A 189 2.79 -8.51 -27.65
C ALA A 189 1.63 -9.52 -27.64
N HIS A 190 1.39 -10.20 -26.52
CA HIS A 190 0.40 -11.29 -26.42
C HIS A 190 -0.56 -11.09 -25.24
N ARG A 191 -1.87 -11.32 -25.51
CA ARG A 191 -2.94 -11.14 -24.53
C ARG A 191 -2.79 -11.96 -23.24
N ALA A 192 -2.29 -13.21 -23.32
CA ALA A 192 -2.17 -14.07 -22.16
C ALA A 192 -1.25 -13.43 -21.09
N ALA A 193 -0.03 -13.03 -21.49
CA ALA A 193 0.90 -12.35 -20.61
C ALA A 193 0.33 -11.04 -20.04
N ALA A 194 -0.42 -10.28 -20.84
CA ALA A 194 -1.04 -9.03 -20.39
C ALA A 194 -2.11 -9.28 -19.32
N PHE A 195 -2.99 -10.27 -19.48
CA PHE A 195 -4.01 -10.61 -18.49
C PHE A 195 -3.39 -11.15 -17.19
N ASP A 196 -2.43 -12.07 -17.31
CA ASP A 196 -1.79 -12.69 -16.14
C ASP A 196 -1.00 -11.65 -15.34
N ALA A 197 -0.23 -10.80 -16.01
CA ALA A 197 0.53 -9.72 -15.36
C ALA A 197 -0.40 -8.68 -14.72
N CYS A 198 -1.49 -8.29 -15.36
CA CYS A 198 -2.44 -7.32 -14.82
C CYS A 198 -3.12 -7.87 -13.55
N ARG A 199 -3.55 -9.14 -13.57
CA ARG A 199 -4.09 -9.82 -12.38
C ARG A 199 -3.05 -9.88 -11.28
N TYR A 200 -1.84 -10.37 -11.57
CA TYR A 200 -0.75 -10.44 -10.61
C TYR A 200 -0.48 -9.07 -9.96
N GLY A 201 -0.42 -8.01 -10.79
CA GLY A 201 -0.17 -6.65 -10.34
C GLY A 201 -1.20 -6.17 -9.33
N ILE A 202 -2.51 -6.31 -9.63
CA ILE A 202 -3.56 -5.85 -8.70
C ILE A 202 -3.65 -6.72 -7.45
N ASP A 203 -3.54 -8.04 -7.58
CA ASP A 203 -3.63 -8.95 -6.44
C ASP A 203 -2.45 -8.74 -5.49
N THR A 204 -1.23 -8.51 -6.03
CA THR A 204 -0.04 -8.22 -5.23
C THR A 204 -0.07 -6.81 -4.65
N LEU A 205 -0.51 -5.80 -5.41
CA LEU A 205 -0.69 -4.43 -4.89
C LEU A 205 -1.61 -4.43 -3.67
N LYS A 206 -2.77 -5.08 -3.77
CA LYS A 206 -3.72 -5.15 -2.66
C LYS A 206 -3.17 -5.90 -1.44
N ARG A 207 -2.22 -6.79 -1.61
CA ARG A 207 -1.58 -7.53 -0.52
C ARG A 207 -0.38 -6.81 0.09
N ASN A 208 0.44 -6.12 -0.70
CA ASN A 208 1.79 -5.70 -0.28
C ASN A 208 1.92 -4.19 -0.06
N VAL A 209 1.11 -3.39 -0.78
CA VAL A 209 1.32 -1.95 -0.76
C VAL A 209 0.60 -1.33 0.43
N PRO A 210 1.29 -0.57 1.32
CA PRO A 210 0.71 0.01 2.51
C PRO A 210 -0.20 1.19 2.16
N ILE A 211 -1.40 0.85 1.71
CA ILE A 211 -2.51 1.76 1.42
C ILE A 211 -3.72 1.28 2.20
N TRP A 212 -4.36 2.17 2.93
CA TRP A 212 -5.53 1.88 3.76
C TRP A 212 -6.74 2.64 3.25
N LYS A 213 -7.90 2.00 3.37
CA LYS A 213 -9.19 2.51 2.93
C LYS A 213 -10.09 2.77 4.14
N LYS A 214 -10.56 4.00 4.31
CA LYS A 214 -11.61 4.37 5.23
C LYS A 214 -12.91 4.55 4.47
N GLU A 215 -13.96 3.85 4.87
CA GLU A 215 -15.28 3.90 4.23
C GLU A 215 -16.20 4.79 5.07
N PHE A 216 -16.90 5.70 4.41
CA PHE A 216 -17.84 6.62 5.02
C PHE A 216 -19.27 6.22 4.65
N PHE A 217 -20.10 6.04 5.66
CA PHE A 217 -21.48 5.64 5.58
C PHE A 217 -22.37 6.71 6.22
N ARG A 218 -23.70 6.59 6.11
CA ARG A 218 -24.63 7.54 6.74
C ARG A 218 -24.58 7.51 8.28
N ASP A 219 -24.21 6.39 8.86
CA ASP A 219 -24.18 6.09 10.29
C ASP A 219 -22.75 6.11 10.87
N GLY A 220 -21.79 6.66 10.16
CA GLY A 220 -20.40 6.79 10.62
C GLY A 220 -19.36 6.34 9.59
N ALA A 221 -18.12 6.22 10.03
CA ALA A 221 -17.01 5.78 9.19
C ALA A 221 -16.32 4.56 9.80
N ALA A 222 -15.76 3.68 8.95
CA ALA A 222 -14.99 2.52 9.37
C ALA A 222 -13.77 2.34 8.46
N TRP A 223 -12.64 1.95 9.04
CA TRP A 223 -11.52 1.42 8.27
C TRP A 223 -11.91 0.05 7.71
N ALA A 224 -11.66 -0.15 6.43
CA ALA A 224 -11.85 -1.47 5.85
C ALA A 224 -10.85 -2.45 6.47
N ASP A 225 -11.34 -3.66 6.77
CA ASP A 225 -10.47 -4.74 7.21
C ASP A 225 -9.53 -5.10 6.05
N GLY A 226 -8.22 -4.94 6.28
CA GLY A 226 -7.19 -5.41 5.35
C GLY A 226 -7.12 -6.94 5.40
N GLU A 227 -6.73 -7.57 4.32
CA GLU A 227 -6.36 -8.98 4.35
C GLU A 227 -5.05 -9.12 5.15
N ILE A 228 -4.94 -10.08 6.06
CA ILE A 228 -3.69 -10.36 6.77
C ILE A 228 -2.75 -11.04 5.78
N PRO A 229 -1.46 -10.60 5.66
CA PRO A 229 -0.50 -11.31 4.84
C PRO A 229 -0.38 -12.76 5.28
N SER A 230 -0.57 -13.70 4.37
CA SER A 230 -0.13 -15.06 4.59
C SER A 230 1.39 -15.10 4.55
N THR A 231 2.00 -15.41 5.68
CA THR A 231 3.44 -15.70 5.85
C THR A 231 3.88 -16.88 4.98
#